data_94dc61d50bf69e0734a84833818e4281
#
_entry.id   94dc61d50bf69e0734a84833818e4281
#
_cell.length_a   1.000
_cell.length_b   1.000
_cell.length_c   1.000
_cell.angle_alpha   90.00
_cell.angle_beta   90.00
_cell.angle_gamma   90.00
#
_symmetry.space_group_name_H-M   'P 1'
#
loop_
_entity.id
_entity.type
_entity.pdbx_description
1 polymer ?
#
loop_
_entity_poly.entity_id
_entity_poly.type
_entity_poly.pdbx_seq_one_letter_code
_entity_poly.pdbx_strand_id
1 'polypeptide(L)'
;MDLTPKQKAFADEYIKNGGNASDAARKAGYAEKNAEVIGAQNLRKLNISAYIAEKQSLIEKQKGTDIMSLAEIQQRRSMIARGELTDSFGFAPDFSDQLKSMNDLEKTLAIKEAREEQKKAEEKARLKSEYHIDLNIVPDVFHKMIRDIRAKKHSEYILPGGRGSMKSSTISLIIPELLKNNPNMHALILRKVGNTIKDSVYAQMKWAIDKLDLNEEFVCKVSPMEITYKPTGQKIYFRGADDPLKIKSIKPEFGYIGIVWFEELDQFSNPEEIRNIQQSAIRGGNEAYKFKSFNPPRSKNNWANEYTAEAEEKDENVMVVHSTYLDLGIEQEWLGDVFLADAEHLKEVNPDAYDNEYLGRANGNGGNIFEYIEERTITDEEISHFDRIYQGVDWGWYPDKYAFSRIYYDSARETIYFIDEIYENKKSNEWTANEIKQRQYDDYEITCDSAEPKSINDYRDSGLPARGAIKGPGSIEYSMKWLQRRKLVFDPKRTPNACKEFKKYEYERDKDGNICSGYPDKDNHLIDSVRYGSESLWRRRGNSA
;
A
#
# COMPACT_ATOMS: atom_id res chain seq x y z
N MET A 1 19.64 -26.08 -2.71
CA MET A 1 19.62 -27.36 -1.94
C MET A 1 19.63 -28.49 -2.94
N ASP A 2 20.64 -29.34 -2.92
CA ASP A 2 20.79 -30.43 -3.86
C ASP A 2 19.72 -31.52 -3.64
N LEU A 3 19.23 -32.08 -4.74
CA LEU A 3 18.28 -33.20 -4.70
C LEU A 3 18.99 -34.47 -4.27
N THR A 4 18.35 -35.25 -3.40
CA THR A 4 18.86 -36.60 -3.12
C THR A 4 18.72 -37.50 -4.38
N PRO A 5 19.53 -38.56 -4.51
CA PRO A 5 19.44 -39.48 -5.67
C PRO A 5 18.03 -39.98 -5.95
N LYS A 6 17.26 -40.31 -4.89
CA LYS A 6 15.86 -40.74 -5.01
C LYS A 6 14.91 -39.63 -5.45
N GLN A 7 15.15 -38.38 -5.00
CA GLN A 7 14.33 -37.25 -5.44
C GLN A 7 14.60 -36.89 -6.90
N LYS A 8 15.85 -36.98 -7.34
CA LYS A 8 16.22 -36.76 -8.73
C LYS A 8 15.62 -37.84 -9.63
N ALA A 9 15.72 -39.13 -9.25
CA ALA A 9 15.09 -40.23 -9.98
C ALA A 9 13.56 -40.06 -10.07
N PHE A 10 12.92 -39.59 -9.00
CA PHE A 10 11.49 -39.28 -8.99
C PHE A 10 11.14 -38.19 -10.02
N ALA A 11 11.88 -37.08 -10.03
CA ALA A 11 11.64 -35.98 -10.92
C ALA A 11 11.86 -36.38 -12.39
N ASP A 12 12.93 -37.13 -12.68
CA ASP A 12 13.22 -37.61 -14.03
C ASP A 12 12.14 -38.61 -14.54
N GLU A 13 11.65 -39.53 -13.70
CA GLU A 13 10.56 -40.42 -14.06
C GLU A 13 9.20 -39.71 -14.18
N TYR A 14 8.95 -38.67 -13.37
CA TYR A 14 7.75 -37.85 -13.49
C TYR A 14 7.64 -37.12 -14.83
N ILE A 15 8.77 -36.62 -15.33
CA ILE A 15 8.85 -36.00 -16.64
C ILE A 15 8.62 -37.05 -17.75
N LYS A 16 9.26 -38.21 -17.65
CA LYS A 16 9.15 -39.28 -18.66
C LYS A 16 7.76 -39.88 -18.79
N ASN A 17 7.04 -40.05 -17.67
CA ASN A 17 5.73 -40.70 -17.66
C ASN A 17 4.54 -39.76 -17.87
N GLY A 18 4.79 -38.52 -18.27
CA GLY A 18 3.76 -37.54 -18.59
C GLY A 18 3.04 -36.97 -17.36
N GLY A 19 3.67 -36.99 -16.16
CA GLY A 19 3.15 -36.33 -14.96
C GLY A 19 2.45 -37.23 -13.97
N ASN A 20 2.59 -38.55 -14.07
CA ASN A 20 2.04 -39.48 -13.09
C ASN A 20 2.94 -39.62 -11.87
N ALA A 21 2.60 -38.92 -10.78
CA ALA A 21 3.40 -38.84 -9.56
C ALA A 21 3.51 -40.17 -8.81
N SER A 22 2.43 -40.99 -8.78
CA SER A 22 2.44 -42.26 -8.09
C SER A 22 3.32 -43.31 -8.79
N ASP A 23 3.29 -43.33 -10.13
CA ASP A 23 4.14 -44.21 -10.93
C ASP A 23 5.62 -43.77 -10.83
N ALA A 24 5.88 -42.48 -10.90
CA ALA A 24 7.23 -41.92 -10.72
C ALA A 24 7.82 -42.25 -9.35
N ALA A 25 7.03 -42.23 -8.27
CA ALA A 25 7.48 -42.60 -6.94
C ALA A 25 7.82 -44.11 -6.86
N ARG A 26 7.01 -44.97 -7.46
CA ARG A 26 7.31 -46.40 -7.53
C ARG A 26 8.64 -46.67 -8.26
N LYS A 27 8.81 -46.09 -9.44
CA LYS A 27 10.00 -46.25 -10.27
C LYS A 27 11.27 -45.67 -9.63
N ALA A 28 11.11 -44.63 -8.82
CA ALA A 28 12.20 -44.04 -8.03
C ALA A 28 12.57 -44.87 -6.77
N GLY A 29 11.90 -46.01 -6.53
CA GLY A 29 12.21 -46.95 -5.44
C GLY A 29 11.59 -46.54 -4.08
N TYR A 30 10.52 -45.78 -4.06
CA TYR A 30 9.71 -45.59 -2.85
C TYR A 30 8.74 -46.77 -2.63
N ALA A 31 8.37 -47.00 -1.37
CA ALA A 31 7.51 -48.15 -1.01
C ALA A 31 6.14 -48.04 -1.70
N GLU A 32 5.69 -49.13 -2.32
CA GLU A 32 4.49 -49.18 -3.18
C GLU A 32 3.22 -48.70 -2.46
N LYS A 33 3.03 -49.13 -1.20
CA LYS A 33 1.89 -48.76 -0.35
C LYS A 33 1.82 -47.25 0.01
N ASN A 34 2.90 -46.51 -0.20
CA ASN A 34 2.98 -45.08 0.11
C ASN A 34 3.28 -44.22 -1.13
N ALA A 35 3.35 -44.83 -2.32
CA ALA A 35 3.80 -44.16 -3.55
C ALA A 35 2.94 -42.94 -3.93
N GLU A 36 1.64 -43.01 -3.72
CA GLU A 36 0.71 -41.90 -4.00
C GLU A 36 0.97 -40.70 -3.09
N VAL A 37 1.06 -40.93 -1.78
CA VAL A 37 1.30 -39.90 -0.78
C VAL A 37 2.69 -39.25 -0.96
N ILE A 38 3.70 -40.11 -1.18
CA ILE A 38 5.10 -39.64 -1.39
C ILE A 38 5.22 -38.88 -2.71
N GLY A 39 4.54 -39.34 -3.76
CA GLY A 39 4.49 -38.63 -5.05
C GLY A 39 3.95 -37.21 -4.89
N ALA A 40 2.79 -37.07 -4.23
CA ALA A 40 2.19 -35.78 -3.95
C ALA A 40 3.06 -34.89 -3.04
N GLN A 41 3.70 -35.49 -2.02
CA GLN A 41 4.62 -34.73 -1.14
C GLN A 41 5.89 -34.25 -1.86
N ASN A 42 6.44 -35.06 -2.76
CA ASN A 42 7.63 -34.68 -3.52
C ASN A 42 7.34 -33.53 -4.49
N LEU A 43 6.18 -33.50 -5.13
CA LEU A 43 5.79 -32.38 -6.00
C LEU A 43 5.62 -31.04 -5.25
N ARG A 44 5.32 -31.08 -3.94
CA ARG A 44 5.21 -29.88 -3.10
C ARG A 44 6.54 -29.32 -2.61
N LYS A 45 7.63 -30.05 -2.80
CA LYS A 45 8.97 -29.61 -2.40
C LYS A 45 9.56 -28.66 -3.46
N LEU A 46 9.85 -27.43 -3.06
CA LEU A 46 10.36 -26.38 -3.95
C LEU A 46 11.58 -26.80 -4.79
N ASN A 47 12.51 -27.54 -4.20
CA ASN A 47 13.70 -28.02 -4.92
C ASN A 47 13.39 -29.06 -6.00
N ILE A 48 12.37 -29.90 -5.80
CA ILE A 48 11.94 -30.91 -6.78
C ILE A 48 11.12 -30.24 -7.89
N SER A 49 10.19 -29.37 -7.54
CA SER A 49 9.38 -28.65 -8.52
C SER A 49 10.24 -27.73 -9.41
N ALA A 50 11.22 -27.02 -8.84
CA ALA A 50 12.18 -26.22 -9.61
C ALA A 50 12.99 -27.05 -10.59
N TYR A 51 13.51 -28.22 -10.17
CA TYR A 51 14.23 -29.13 -11.05
C TYR A 51 13.36 -29.65 -12.20
N ILE A 52 12.10 -30.02 -11.92
CA ILE A 52 11.13 -30.45 -12.94
C ILE A 52 10.90 -29.33 -13.97
N ALA A 53 10.65 -28.10 -13.50
CA ALA A 53 10.41 -26.94 -14.35
C ALA A 53 11.63 -26.62 -15.24
N GLU A 54 12.81 -26.62 -14.68
CA GLU A 54 14.08 -26.40 -15.41
C GLU A 54 14.27 -27.46 -16.51
N LYS A 55 14.09 -28.75 -16.18
CA LYS A 55 14.21 -29.83 -17.14
C LYS A 55 13.14 -29.77 -18.23
N GLN A 56 11.91 -29.45 -17.89
CA GLN A 56 10.83 -29.28 -18.88
C GLN A 56 11.12 -28.10 -19.81
N SER A 57 11.60 -26.96 -19.29
CA SER A 57 12.05 -25.82 -20.10
C SER A 57 13.18 -26.18 -21.04
N LEU A 58 14.15 -26.97 -20.60
CA LEU A 58 15.25 -27.46 -21.44
C LEU A 58 14.73 -28.40 -22.55
N ILE A 59 13.80 -29.30 -22.24
CA ILE A 59 13.17 -30.20 -23.22
C ILE A 59 12.33 -29.40 -24.22
N GLU A 60 11.60 -28.38 -23.77
CA GLU A 60 10.83 -27.49 -24.65
C GLU A 60 11.75 -26.66 -25.55
N LYS A 61 12.86 -26.12 -25.02
CA LYS A 61 13.90 -25.44 -25.81
C LYS A 61 14.54 -26.37 -26.84
N GLN A 62 14.85 -27.62 -26.49
CA GLN A 62 15.35 -28.61 -27.42
C GLN A 62 14.32 -28.99 -28.50
N LYS A 63 13.05 -29.20 -28.10
CA LYS A 63 11.97 -29.45 -29.09
C LYS A 63 11.71 -28.22 -29.97
N GLY A 64 11.88 -27.01 -29.47
CA GLY A 64 11.76 -25.78 -30.23
C GLY A 64 12.89 -25.57 -31.23
N THR A 65 14.10 -26.14 -31.02
CA THR A 65 15.23 -26.12 -31.94
C THR A 65 15.17 -27.23 -32.99
N ASP A 66 14.40 -28.29 -32.75
CA ASP A 66 14.22 -29.41 -33.70
C ASP A 66 13.10 -29.18 -34.73
N ILE A 67 12.29 -28.13 -34.55
CA ILE A 67 11.23 -27.78 -35.53
C ILE A 67 11.76 -26.69 -36.46
N MET A 68 11.92 -27.02 -37.72
CA MET A 68 12.32 -26.08 -38.76
C MET A 68 11.29 -24.95 -38.90
N SER A 69 11.75 -23.73 -38.99
CA SER A 69 10.90 -22.57 -39.31
C SER A 69 10.41 -22.63 -40.78
N LEU A 70 9.34 -21.91 -41.11
CA LEU A 70 8.83 -21.82 -42.48
C LEU A 70 9.93 -21.37 -43.46
N ALA A 71 10.77 -20.43 -43.03
CA ALA A 71 11.91 -19.96 -43.84
C ALA A 71 12.95 -21.05 -44.08
N GLU A 72 13.29 -21.84 -43.04
CA GLU A 72 14.20 -22.99 -43.19
C GLU A 72 13.62 -24.10 -44.05
N ILE A 73 12.31 -24.36 -43.98
CA ILE A 73 11.63 -25.29 -44.85
C ILE A 73 11.71 -24.82 -46.30
N GLN A 74 11.45 -23.54 -46.57
CA GLN A 74 11.53 -22.94 -47.90
C GLN A 74 12.97 -22.96 -48.44
N GLN A 75 13.96 -22.66 -47.61
CA GLN A 75 15.37 -22.73 -47.96
C GLN A 75 15.78 -24.15 -48.34
N ARG A 76 15.43 -25.17 -47.54
CA ARG A 76 15.72 -26.57 -47.86
C ARG A 76 14.99 -27.06 -49.12
N ARG A 77 13.75 -26.64 -49.33
CA ARG A 77 13.04 -26.93 -50.60
C ARG A 77 13.80 -26.38 -51.80
N SER A 78 14.29 -25.17 -51.70
CA SER A 78 15.10 -24.56 -52.77
C SER A 78 16.41 -25.34 -53.00
N MET A 79 17.05 -25.83 -51.92
CA MET A 79 18.26 -26.64 -52.03
C MET A 79 17.98 -28.01 -52.65
N ILE A 80 16.84 -28.66 -52.29
CA ILE A 80 16.39 -29.90 -52.91
C ILE A 80 16.14 -29.68 -54.41
N ALA A 81 15.42 -28.62 -54.76
CA ALA A 81 15.09 -28.31 -56.14
C ALA A 81 16.35 -28.01 -56.99
N ARG A 82 17.42 -27.55 -56.38
CA ARG A 82 18.73 -27.30 -57.05
C ARG A 82 19.68 -28.48 -57.00
N GLY A 83 19.31 -29.62 -56.35
CA GLY A 83 20.17 -30.79 -56.22
C GLY A 83 21.37 -30.59 -55.27
N GLU A 84 21.29 -29.60 -54.35
CA GLU A 84 22.40 -29.23 -53.47
C GLU A 84 22.43 -30.06 -52.17
N LEU A 85 21.41 -30.90 -51.90
CA LEU A 85 21.35 -31.79 -50.72
C LEU A 85 21.82 -33.19 -51.07
N THR A 86 22.79 -33.70 -50.30
CA THR A 86 23.27 -35.10 -50.37
C THR A 86 23.27 -35.73 -48.97
N ASP A 87 23.16 -37.07 -48.90
CA ASP A 87 23.31 -37.81 -47.64
C ASP A 87 24.77 -37.85 -47.18
N SER A 88 25.02 -38.45 -46.00
CA SER A 88 26.36 -38.60 -45.44
C SER A 88 27.33 -39.47 -46.29
N PHE A 89 26.85 -40.15 -47.32
CA PHE A 89 27.63 -40.98 -48.24
C PHE A 89 27.77 -40.31 -49.64
N GLY A 90 27.27 -39.09 -49.77
CA GLY A 90 27.36 -38.35 -51.06
C GLY A 90 26.26 -38.70 -52.08
N PHE A 91 25.28 -39.54 -51.71
CA PHE A 91 24.12 -39.84 -52.54
C PHE A 91 23.02 -38.81 -52.30
N ALA A 92 22.30 -38.47 -53.37
CA ALA A 92 21.12 -37.66 -53.23
C ALA A 92 20.07 -38.44 -52.43
N PRO A 93 19.57 -37.93 -51.29
CA PRO A 93 18.54 -38.60 -50.53
C PRO A 93 17.26 -38.77 -51.34
N ASP A 94 16.38 -39.68 -50.90
CA ASP A 94 15.06 -39.82 -51.50
C ASP A 94 14.26 -38.53 -51.31
N PHE A 95 14.28 -37.67 -52.28
CA PHE A 95 13.62 -36.36 -52.27
C PHE A 95 12.11 -36.46 -52.09
N SER A 96 11.49 -37.63 -52.45
CA SER A 96 10.06 -37.86 -52.29
C SER A 96 9.68 -37.87 -50.82
N ASP A 97 10.42 -38.56 -49.97
CA ASP A 97 10.16 -38.65 -48.52
C ASP A 97 10.52 -37.35 -47.78
N GLN A 98 11.59 -36.69 -48.19
CA GLN A 98 11.94 -35.37 -47.64
C GLN A 98 10.91 -34.30 -47.99
N LEU A 99 10.43 -34.24 -49.22
CA LEU A 99 9.38 -33.33 -49.65
C LEU A 99 8.06 -33.60 -48.92
N LYS A 100 7.72 -34.87 -48.68
CA LYS A 100 6.53 -35.24 -47.90
C LYS A 100 6.62 -34.76 -46.47
N SER A 101 7.74 -35.01 -45.80
CA SER A 101 8.01 -34.53 -44.42
C SER A 101 7.95 -33.01 -44.34
N MET A 102 8.54 -32.28 -45.29
CA MET A 102 8.50 -30.83 -45.35
C MET A 102 7.08 -30.28 -45.57
N ASN A 103 6.28 -30.90 -46.41
CA ASN A 103 4.87 -30.53 -46.61
C ASN A 103 4.05 -30.72 -45.33
N ASP A 104 4.29 -31.79 -44.57
CA ASP A 104 3.60 -32.02 -43.28
C ASP A 104 4.02 -31.02 -42.19
N LEU A 105 5.31 -30.63 -42.15
CA LEU A 105 5.80 -29.58 -41.28
C LEU A 105 5.21 -28.20 -41.65
N GLU A 106 5.14 -27.88 -42.96
CA GLU A 106 4.53 -26.65 -43.45
C GLU A 106 3.05 -26.55 -43.07
N LYS A 107 2.29 -27.66 -43.24
CA LYS A 107 0.90 -27.72 -42.78
C LYS A 107 0.78 -27.52 -41.26
N THR A 108 1.69 -28.11 -40.48
CA THR A 108 1.69 -27.96 -39.02
C THR A 108 1.95 -26.51 -38.60
N LEU A 109 2.89 -25.82 -39.25
CA LEU A 109 3.19 -24.42 -39.00
C LEU A 109 2.01 -23.50 -39.41
N ALA A 110 1.42 -23.75 -40.59
CA ALA A 110 0.25 -23.01 -41.04
C ALA A 110 -0.96 -23.15 -40.07
N ILE A 111 -1.17 -24.36 -39.53
CA ILE A 111 -2.21 -24.60 -38.49
C ILE A 111 -1.89 -23.83 -37.21
N LYS A 112 -0.62 -23.76 -36.79
CA LYS A 112 -0.21 -23.02 -35.62
C LYS A 112 -0.43 -21.50 -35.81
N GLU A 113 -0.01 -20.96 -36.95
CA GLU A 113 -0.21 -19.54 -37.28
C GLU A 113 -1.71 -19.18 -37.36
N ALA A 114 -2.53 -20.02 -38.03
CA ALA A 114 -3.98 -19.81 -38.09
C ALA A 114 -4.63 -19.81 -36.69
N ARG A 115 -4.18 -20.68 -35.77
CA ARG A 115 -4.65 -20.69 -34.39
C ARG A 115 -4.26 -19.44 -33.61
N GLU A 116 -3.06 -18.92 -33.83
CA GLU A 116 -2.61 -17.66 -33.20
C GLU A 116 -3.39 -16.46 -33.75
N GLU A 117 -3.66 -16.42 -35.04
CA GLU A 117 -4.50 -15.39 -35.67
C GLU A 117 -5.95 -15.47 -35.18
N GLN A 118 -6.50 -16.69 -35.06
CA GLN A 118 -7.84 -16.89 -34.51
C GLN A 118 -7.92 -16.41 -33.05
N LYS A 119 -6.93 -16.73 -32.20
CA LYS A 119 -6.87 -16.24 -30.83
C LYS A 119 -6.82 -14.71 -30.77
N LYS A 120 -6.02 -14.08 -31.59
CA LYS A 120 -5.95 -12.60 -31.71
C LYS A 120 -7.27 -12.01 -32.18
N ALA A 121 -7.96 -12.66 -33.11
CA ALA A 121 -9.27 -12.21 -33.60
C ALA A 121 -10.35 -12.38 -32.53
N GLU A 122 -10.35 -13.50 -31.78
CA GLU A 122 -11.26 -13.76 -30.68
C GLU A 122 -11.05 -12.74 -29.53
N GLU A 123 -9.79 -12.46 -29.17
CA GLU A 123 -9.45 -11.44 -28.17
C GLU A 123 -9.90 -10.04 -28.61
N LYS A 124 -9.69 -9.67 -29.87
CA LYS A 124 -10.16 -8.40 -30.44
C LYS A 124 -11.69 -8.31 -30.46
N ALA A 125 -12.38 -9.42 -30.73
CA ALA A 125 -13.85 -9.48 -30.72
C ALA A 125 -14.38 -9.38 -29.29
N ARG A 126 -13.74 -10.04 -28.31
CA ARG A 126 -14.05 -9.95 -26.87
C ARG A 126 -13.91 -8.52 -26.39
N LEU A 127 -12.78 -7.85 -26.68
CA LEU A 127 -12.55 -6.45 -26.30
C LEU A 127 -13.58 -5.48 -26.89
N LYS A 128 -14.16 -5.80 -28.07
CA LYS A 128 -15.25 -5.01 -28.66
C LYS A 128 -16.61 -5.24 -28.01
N SER A 129 -16.85 -6.40 -27.41
CA SER A 129 -18.11 -6.74 -26.74
C SER A 129 -18.13 -6.37 -25.25
N GLU A 130 -16.96 -6.12 -24.65
CA GLU A 130 -16.83 -5.71 -23.25
C GLU A 130 -17.19 -4.23 -23.06
N TYR A 131 -17.68 -3.90 -21.86
CA TYR A 131 -17.91 -2.52 -21.47
C TYR A 131 -16.57 -1.85 -21.15
N HIS A 132 -16.31 -0.73 -21.74
CA HIS A 132 -15.09 0.05 -21.51
C HIS A 132 -15.45 1.49 -21.18
N ILE A 133 -14.84 2.01 -20.12
CA ILE A 133 -14.90 3.45 -19.83
C ILE A 133 -14.15 4.23 -20.91
N ASP A 134 -14.64 5.43 -21.21
CA ASP A 134 -13.92 6.35 -22.09
C ASP A 134 -12.62 6.81 -21.41
N LEU A 135 -11.49 6.61 -22.07
CA LEU A 135 -10.20 7.04 -21.54
C LEU A 135 -10.09 8.57 -21.42
N ASN A 136 -10.87 9.32 -22.17
CA ASN A 136 -10.87 10.79 -22.10
C ASN A 136 -11.35 11.35 -20.73
N ILE A 137 -12.01 10.53 -19.89
CA ILE A 137 -12.40 10.94 -18.54
C ILE A 137 -11.36 10.57 -17.48
N VAL A 138 -10.23 10.04 -17.89
CA VAL A 138 -9.14 9.58 -17.01
C VAL A 138 -7.83 10.22 -17.45
N PRO A 139 -7.01 10.75 -16.53
CA PRO A 139 -5.71 11.32 -16.87
C PRO A 139 -4.80 10.36 -17.64
N ASP A 140 -4.06 10.88 -18.62
CA ASP A 140 -3.20 10.10 -19.52
C ASP A 140 -2.22 9.18 -18.80
N VAL A 141 -1.71 9.60 -17.63
CA VAL A 141 -0.78 8.82 -16.81
C VAL A 141 -1.34 7.43 -16.45
N PHE A 142 -2.67 7.28 -16.34
CA PHE A 142 -3.33 6.01 -16.04
C PHE A 142 -3.74 5.20 -17.26
N HIS A 143 -3.66 5.74 -18.48
CA HIS A 143 -4.09 5.02 -19.69
C HIS A 143 -3.33 3.71 -19.90
N LYS A 144 -2.01 3.69 -19.60
CA LYS A 144 -1.21 2.47 -19.67
C LYS A 144 -1.72 1.40 -18.71
N MET A 145 -2.05 1.78 -17.47
CA MET A 145 -2.61 0.88 -16.48
C MET A 145 -3.97 0.31 -16.91
N ILE A 146 -4.86 1.13 -17.45
CA ILE A 146 -6.18 0.67 -17.90
C ILE A 146 -6.05 -0.31 -19.07
N ARG A 147 -5.18 -0.03 -20.04
CA ARG A 147 -4.90 -0.96 -21.13
C ARG A 147 -4.29 -2.27 -20.65
N ASP A 148 -3.46 -2.20 -19.62
CA ASP A 148 -2.84 -3.35 -18.97
C ASP A 148 -3.88 -4.23 -18.25
N ILE A 149 -4.80 -3.62 -17.48
CA ILE A 149 -5.93 -4.28 -16.85
C ILE A 149 -6.81 -4.99 -17.88
N ARG A 150 -7.17 -4.31 -18.97
CA ARG A 150 -7.95 -4.89 -20.09
C ARG A 150 -7.24 -6.06 -20.77
N ALA A 151 -5.91 -5.99 -20.85
CA ALA A 151 -5.06 -7.05 -21.39
C ALA A 151 -4.74 -8.15 -20.36
N LYS A 152 -5.19 -8.02 -19.11
CA LYS A 152 -4.98 -8.97 -17.99
C LYS A 152 -3.50 -9.31 -17.78
N LYS A 153 -2.61 -8.29 -17.89
CA LYS A 153 -1.17 -8.52 -17.79
C LYS A 153 -0.68 -8.63 -16.35
N HIS A 154 -1.13 -7.69 -15.49
CA HIS A 154 -0.81 -7.68 -14.07
C HIS A 154 -2.07 -7.87 -13.25
N SER A 155 -1.93 -8.31 -12.02
CA SER A 155 -3.04 -8.47 -11.07
C SER A 155 -2.96 -7.51 -9.89
N GLU A 156 -1.88 -6.75 -9.78
CA GLU A 156 -1.67 -5.81 -8.68
C GLU A 156 -1.18 -4.46 -9.21
N TYR A 157 -1.82 -3.39 -8.73
CA TYR A 157 -1.57 -2.02 -9.15
C TYR A 157 -1.36 -1.15 -7.92
N ILE A 158 -0.17 -0.55 -7.80
CA ILE A 158 0.17 0.35 -6.71
C ILE A 158 0.23 1.77 -7.26
N LEU A 159 -0.54 2.68 -6.68
CA LEU A 159 -0.70 4.05 -7.14
C LEU A 159 -0.19 5.04 -6.06
N PRO A 160 1.13 5.20 -5.90
CA PRO A 160 1.68 6.30 -5.12
C PRO A 160 1.48 7.62 -5.87
N GLY A 161 1.32 8.73 -5.16
CA GLY A 161 1.28 10.03 -5.83
C GLY A 161 0.79 11.17 -4.96
N GLY A 162 0.93 12.39 -5.47
CA GLY A 162 0.58 13.61 -4.77
C GLY A 162 -0.92 13.82 -4.57
N ARG A 163 -1.26 14.84 -3.79
CA ARG A 163 -2.64 15.32 -3.63
C ARG A 163 -3.19 15.79 -4.98
N GLY A 164 -4.48 15.59 -5.21
CA GLY A 164 -5.15 16.03 -6.43
C GLY A 164 -4.81 15.25 -7.71
N SER A 165 -4.03 14.16 -7.64
CA SER A 165 -3.59 13.40 -8.81
C SER A 165 -4.60 12.38 -9.37
N MET A 166 -5.83 12.37 -8.89
CA MET A 166 -6.95 11.52 -9.35
C MET A 166 -6.75 9.99 -9.21
N LYS A 167 -5.85 9.52 -8.37
CA LYS A 167 -5.63 8.07 -8.10
C LYS A 167 -6.93 7.34 -7.72
N SER A 168 -7.57 7.81 -6.65
CA SER A 168 -8.79 7.20 -6.12
C SER A 168 -9.97 7.35 -7.08
N SER A 169 -10.05 8.47 -7.80
CA SER A 169 -11.05 8.70 -8.85
C SER A 169 -10.89 7.70 -9.99
N THR A 170 -9.68 7.48 -10.45
CA THR A 170 -9.37 6.52 -11.52
C THR A 170 -9.73 5.10 -11.11
N ILE A 171 -9.32 4.64 -9.91
CA ILE A 171 -9.67 3.31 -9.42
C ILE A 171 -11.20 3.15 -9.32
N SER A 172 -11.90 4.16 -8.80
CA SER A 172 -13.35 4.11 -8.67
C SER A 172 -14.09 4.07 -10.02
N LEU A 173 -13.54 4.65 -11.09
CA LEU A 173 -14.08 4.54 -12.45
C LEU A 173 -13.82 3.14 -13.07
N ILE A 174 -12.70 2.50 -12.74
CA ILE A 174 -12.33 1.17 -13.27
C ILE A 174 -13.16 0.05 -12.64
N ILE A 175 -13.54 0.16 -11.37
CA ILE A 175 -14.26 -0.91 -10.66
C ILE A 175 -15.59 -1.28 -11.34
N PRO A 176 -16.46 -0.35 -11.78
CA PRO A 176 -17.65 -0.67 -12.55
C PRO A 176 -17.37 -1.39 -13.88
N GLU A 177 -16.30 -1.01 -14.61
CA GLU A 177 -15.87 -1.71 -15.82
C GLU A 177 -15.51 -3.17 -15.51
N LEU A 178 -14.72 -3.40 -14.45
CA LEU A 178 -14.32 -4.74 -14.04
C LEU A 178 -15.51 -5.59 -13.60
N LEU A 179 -16.48 -5.03 -12.88
CA LEU A 179 -17.69 -5.76 -12.47
C LEU A 179 -18.54 -6.14 -13.68
N LYS A 180 -18.79 -5.22 -14.61
CA LYS A 180 -19.58 -5.48 -15.82
C LYS A 180 -18.97 -6.57 -16.70
N ASN A 181 -17.64 -6.61 -16.79
CA ASN A 181 -16.93 -7.57 -17.62
C ASN A 181 -16.63 -8.92 -16.95
N ASN A 182 -16.82 -9.01 -15.63
CA ASN A 182 -16.53 -10.22 -14.86
C ASN A 182 -17.72 -10.60 -13.94
N PRO A 183 -18.77 -11.23 -14.45
CA PRO A 183 -20.05 -11.42 -13.74
C PRO A 183 -19.97 -12.19 -12.40
N ASN A 184 -18.89 -12.91 -12.15
CA ASN A 184 -18.67 -13.66 -10.91
C ASN A 184 -17.77 -12.95 -9.89
N MET A 185 -17.26 -11.76 -10.22
CA MET A 185 -16.40 -10.98 -9.34
C MET A 185 -17.21 -10.02 -8.47
N HIS A 186 -16.90 -9.96 -7.20
CA HIS A 186 -17.31 -8.92 -6.26
C HIS A 186 -16.11 -8.05 -5.92
N ALA A 187 -16.36 -6.83 -5.45
CA ALA A 187 -15.31 -5.91 -5.01
C ALA A 187 -15.33 -5.73 -3.49
N LEU A 188 -14.15 -5.56 -2.90
CA LEU A 188 -13.94 -5.19 -1.51
C LEU A 188 -13.07 -3.93 -1.46
N ILE A 189 -13.60 -2.85 -0.90
CA ILE A 189 -12.89 -1.59 -0.72
C ILE A 189 -12.60 -1.39 0.76
N LEU A 190 -11.36 -1.07 1.07
CA LEU A 190 -10.82 -1.05 2.41
C LEU A 190 -10.16 0.29 2.73
N ARG A 191 -10.43 0.79 3.93
CA ARG A 191 -9.62 1.79 4.61
C ARG A 191 -9.17 1.25 5.97
N LYS A 192 -8.12 1.83 6.54
CA LYS A 192 -7.67 1.42 7.88
C LYS A 192 -8.76 1.61 8.91
N VAL A 193 -9.47 2.73 8.87
CA VAL A 193 -10.49 3.11 9.85
C VAL A 193 -11.88 3.11 9.21
N GLY A 194 -12.79 2.30 9.76
CA GLY A 194 -14.12 2.06 9.19
C GLY A 194 -15.05 3.28 9.20
N ASN A 195 -14.96 4.16 10.18
CA ASN A 195 -15.84 5.33 10.31
C ASN A 195 -15.63 6.40 9.22
N THR A 196 -14.47 6.40 8.53
CA THR A 196 -14.16 7.35 7.46
C THR A 196 -14.62 6.91 6.07
N ILE A 197 -15.11 5.68 5.93
CA ILE A 197 -15.44 5.05 4.64
C ILE A 197 -16.60 5.77 3.93
N LYS A 198 -17.63 6.20 4.69
CA LYS A 198 -18.86 6.78 4.11
C LYS A 198 -18.58 8.04 3.30
N ASP A 199 -17.78 8.92 3.87
CA ASP A 199 -17.50 10.24 3.30
C ASP A 199 -16.26 10.25 2.40
N SER A 200 -15.61 9.10 2.22
CA SER A 200 -14.46 8.89 1.34
C SER A 200 -14.78 7.91 0.20
N VAL A 201 -14.31 6.67 0.28
CA VAL A 201 -14.40 5.70 -0.82
C VAL A 201 -15.84 5.32 -1.22
N TYR A 202 -16.80 5.36 -0.29
CA TYR A 202 -18.20 5.12 -0.64
C TYR A 202 -18.78 6.31 -1.45
N ALA A 203 -18.52 7.54 -1.01
CA ALA A 203 -18.90 8.74 -1.76
C ALA A 203 -18.19 8.79 -3.12
N GLN A 204 -16.91 8.40 -3.17
CA GLN A 204 -16.11 8.32 -4.38
C GLN A 204 -16.67 7.30 -5.39
N MET A 205 -17.10 6.13 -4.93
CA MET A 205 -17.76 5.14 -5.79
C MET A 205 -19.11 5.63 -6.33
N LYS A 206 -19.91 6.34 -5.53
CA LYS A 206 -21.15 6.96 -6.00
C LYS A 206 -20.89 8.01 -7.09
N TRP A 207 -19.88 8.85 -6.87
CA TRP A 207 -19.45 9.82 -7.88
C TRP A 207 -19.04 9.13 -9.19
N ALA A 208 -18.28 8.03 -9.11
CA ALA A 208 -17.86 7.29 -10.30
C ALA A 208 -19.03 6.68 -11.07
N ILE A 209 -20.01 6.11 -10.37
CA ILE A 209 -21.24 5.57 -10.97
C ILE A 209 -22.03 6.66 -11.68
N ASP A 210 -22.16 7.82 -11.05
CA ASP A 210 -22.83 8.99 -11.64
C ASP A 210 -22.08 9.52 -12.86
N LYS A 211 -20.74 9.67 -12.76
CA LYS A 211 -19.88 10.12 -13.86
C LYS A 211 -19.93 9.22 -15.08
N LEU A 212 -20.17 7.91 -14.88
CA LEU A 212 -20.30 6.91 -15.93
C LEU A 212 -21.75 6.74 -16.44
N ASP A 213 -22.71 7.54 -15.93
CA ASP A 213 -24.14 7.42 -16.23
C ASP A 213 -24.71 6.01 -15.97
N LEU A 214 -24.27 5.39 -14.86
CA LEU A 214 -24.66 4.03 -14.48
C LEU A 214 -25.63 3.99 -13.28
N ASN A 215 -26.27 5.11 -12.91
CA ASN A 215 -27.17 5.22 -11.76
C ASN A 215 -28.33 4.22 -11.81
N GLU A 216 -28.86 3.94 -13.00
CA GLU A 216 -29.93 2.97 -13.18
C GLU A 216 -29.50 1.52 -13.00
N GLU A 217 -28.20 1.24 -13.15
CA GLU A 217 -27.65 -0.12 -13.03
C GLU A 217 -27.16 -0.45 -11.62
N PHE A 218 -26.93 0.52 -10.75
CA PHE A 218 -26.41 0.32 -9.40
C PHE A 218 -27.38 0.76 -8.32
N VAL A 219 -27.40 0.04 -7.19
CA VAL A 219 -28.13 0.40 -5.97
C VAL A 219 -27.15 0.64 -4.83
N CYS A 220 -27.15 1.85 -4.29
CA CYS A 220 -26.30 2.25 -3.18
C CYS A 220 -27.04 2.15 -1.84
N LYS A 221 -26.54 1.34 -0.90
CA LYS A 221 -27.07 1.20 0.46
C LYS A 221 -26.06 1.68 1.49
N VAL A 222 -26.53 2.37 2.52
CA VAL A 222 -25.67 2.85 3.63
C VAL A 222 -25.66 1.86 4.79
N SER A 223 -26.72 1.07 4.97
CA SER A 223 -26.81 0.07 6.04
C SER A 223 -27.45 -1.23 5.55
N PRO A 224 -26.70 -2.32 5.42
CA PRO A 224 -25.24 -2.37 5.42
C PRO A 224 -24.63 -1.53 4.30
N MET A 225 -23.41 -1.00 4.51
CA MET A 225 -22.75 -0.18 3.49
C MET A 225 -22.27 -1.08 2.35
N GLU A 226 -22.99 -1.07 1.25
CA GLU A 226 -22.71 -1.85 0.04
C GLU A 226 -23.34 -1.19 -1.18
N ILE A 227 -22.74 -1.44 -2.35
CA ILE A 227 -23.31 -1.05 -3.64
C ILE A 227 -23.53 -2.34 -4.43
N THR A 228 -24.73 -2.48 -5.01
CA THR A 228 -25.12 -3.67 -5.77
C THR A 228 -25.30 -3.32 -7.24
N TYR A 229 -24.63 -4.06 -8.13
CA TYR A 229 -24.85 -4.03 -9.57
C TYR A 229 -26.09 -4.88 -9.90
N LYS A 230 -27.20 -4.23 -10.29
CA LYS A 230 -28.52 -4.86 -10.45
C LYS A 230 -28.56 -6.01 -11.47
N PRO A 231 -27.92 -5.89 -12.66
CA PRO A 231 -28.07 -6.93 -13.68
C PRO A 231 -27.63 -8.32 -13.25
N THR A 232 -26.61 -8.42 -12.40
CA THR A 232 -26.02 -9.69 -11.97
C THR A 232 -26.14 -9.95 -10.46
N GLY A 233 -26.41 -8.90 -9.67
CA GLY A 233 -26.44 -9.00 -8.20
C GLY A 233 -25.05 -8.91 -7.54
N GLN A 234 -23.99 -8.63 -8.30
CA GLN A 234 -22.63 -8.44 -7.76
C GLN A 234 -22.61 -7.27 -6.76
N LYS A 235 -21.72 -7.37 -5.76
CA LYS A 235 -21.65 -6.38 -4.70
C LYS A 235 -20.26 -5.75 -4.59
N ILE A 236 -20.23 -4.47 -4.24
CA ILE A 236 -19.06 -3.76 -3.74
C ILE A 236 -19.24 -3.63 -2.23
N TYR A 237 -18.37 -4.27 -1.47
CA TYR A 237 -18.34 -4.25 -0.02
C TYR A 237 -17.37 -3.18 0.48
N PHE A 238 -17.72 -2.51 1.58
CA PHE A 238 -16.88 -1.51 2.22
C PHE A 238 -16.58 -1.92 3.65
N ARG A 239 -15.30 -2.00 4.04
CA ARG A 239 -14.90 -2.44 5.39
C ARG A 239 -13.70 -1.64 5.90
N GLY A 240 -13.70 -1.40 7.22
CA GLY A 240 -12.51 -0.94 7.93
C GLY A 240 -11.62 -2.12 8.30
N ALA A 241 -10.30 -1.94 8.21
CA ALA A 241 -9.33 -2.93 8.67
C ALA A 241 -9.13 -2.90 10.20
N ASP A 242 -9.74 -1.94 10.89
CA ASP A 242 -9.88 -1.89 12.34
C ASP A 242 -10.68 -3.05 12.93
N ASP A 243 -11.49 -3.74 12.10
CA ASP A 243 -12.22 -4.96 12.47
C ASP A 243 -11.91 -6.11 11.50
N PRO A 244 -10.79 -6.85 11.69
CA PRO A 244 -10.40 -7.96 10.82
C PRO A 244 -11.43 -9.09 10.74
N LEU A 245 -12.28 -9.25 11.77
CA LEU A 245 -13.31 -10.31 11.78
C LEU A 245 -14.39 -10.01 10.74
N LYS A 246 -14.76 -8.74 10.54
CA LYS A 246 -15.71 -8.36 9.51
C LYS A 246 -15.22 -8.64 8.10
N ILE A 247 -13.91 -8.56 7.87
CA ILE A 247 -13.32 -8.90 6.57
C ILE A 247 -13.36 -10.41 6.33
N LYS A 248 -12.96 -11.20 7.33
CA LYS A 248 -12.94 -12.67 7.24
C LYS A 248 -14.33 -13.28 7.06
N SER A 249 -15.37 -12.58 7.50
CA SER A 249 -16.76 -13.04 7.44
C SER A 249 -17.46 -12.76 6.12
N ILE A 250 -16.84 -12.01 5.19
CA ILE A 250 -17.47 -11.71 3.91
C ILE A 250 -17.56 -12.99 3.09
N LYS A 251 -18.79 -13.40 2.78
CA LYS A 251 -19.10 -14.50 1.88
C LYS A 251 -20.11 -14.01 0.86
N PRO A 252 -19.71 -13.79 -0.38
CA PRO A 252 -20.64 -13.48 -1.45
C PRO A 252 -21.66 -14.63 -1.62
N GLU A 253 -22.89 -14.33 -2.00
CA GLU A 253 -23.94 -15.32 -2.26
C GLU A 253 -23.60 -16.20 -3.47
N PHE A 254 -22.82 -15.66 -4.40
CA PHE A 254 -22.28 -16.36 -5.57
C PHE A 254 -20.89 -15.76 -5.90
N GLY A 255 -20.15 -16.40 -6.79
CA GLY A 255 -18.87 -15.90 -7.26
C GLY A 255 -17.82 -15.78 -6.15
N TYR A 256 -16.98 -14.77 -6.24
CA TYR A 256 -15.86 -14.54 -5.34
C TYR A 256 -15.46 -13.06 -5.29
N ILE A 257 -14.69 -12.66 -4.28
CA ILE A 257 -14.08 -11.32 -4.25
C ILE A 257 -12.85 -11.35 -5.15
N GLY A 258 -12.97 -10.77 -6.34
CA GLY A 258 -11.90 -10.67 -7.34
C GLY A 258 -11.29 -9.28 -7.44
N ILE A 259 -11.88 -8.27 -6.80
CA ILE A 259 -11.39 -6.89 -6.80
C ILE A 259 -11.19 -6.46 -5.35
N VAL A 260 -9.98 -6.03 -5.00
CA VAL A 260 -9.65 -5.51 -3.66
C VAL A 260 -8.93 -4.17 -3.81
N TRP A 261 -9.43 -3.15 -3.13
CA TRP A 261 -8.82 -1.83 -3.11
C TRP A 261 -8.48 -1.39 -1.69
N PHE A 262 -7.20 -1.14 -1.44
CA PHE A 262 -6.67 -0.54 -0.22
C PHE A 262 -6.46 0.95 -0.45
N GLU A 263 -7.33 1.78 0.12
CA GLU A 263 -7.21 3.23 0.07
C GLU A 263 -6.47 3.75 1.28
N GLU A 264 -5.54 4.70 1.06
CA GLU A 264 -4.60 5.19 2.06
C GLU A 264 -3.74 4.05 2.64
N LEU A 265 -3.02 3.36 1.73
CA LEU A 265 -2.19 2.21 2.07
C LEU A 265 -1.22 2.47 3.24
N ASP A 266 -0.67 3.67 3.31
CA ASP A 266 0.28 4.11 4.34
C ASP A 266 -0.29 4.09 5.76
N GLN A 267 -1.62 4.14 5.91
CA GLN A 267 -2.29 4.05 7.21
C GLN A 267 -2.38 2.62 7.76
N PHE A 268 -2.24 1.61 6.93
CA PHE A 268 -2.19 0.24 7.38
C PHE A 268 -0.87 -0.01 8.14
N SER A 269 -0.84 -1.04 8.98
CA SER A 269 0.27 -1.21 9.93
C SER A 269 1.56 -1.68 9.26
N ASN A 270 1.46 -2.58 8.28
CA ASN A 270 2.62 -3.21 7.62
C ASN A 270 2.18 -4.09 6.43
N PRO A 271 3.13 -4.60 5.61
CA PRO A 271 2.85 -5.50 4.49
C PRO A 271 2.18 -6.81 4.90
N GLU A 272 2.41 -7.29 6.11
CA GLU A 272 1.80 -8.53 6.60
C GLU A 272 0.29 -8.37 6.80
N GLU A 273 -0.17 -7.23 7.31
CA GLU A 273 -1.60 -6.92 7.42
C GLU A 273 -2.27 -6.95 6.04
N ILE A 274 -1.65 -6.31 5.04
CA ILE A 274 -2.16 -6.32 3.66
C ILE A 274 -2.26 -7.73 3.11
N ARG A 275 -1.20 -8.53 3.26
CA ARG A 275 -1.17 -9.93 2.81
C ARG A 275 -2.24 -10.78 3.50
N ASN A 276 -2.42 -10.64 4.81
CA ASN A 276 -3.43 -11.37 5.57
C ASN A 276 -4.85 -11.04 5.12
N ILE A 277 -5.13 -9.76 4.81
CA ILE A 277 -6.41 -9.32 4.28
C ILE A 277 -6.64 -9.90 2.88
N GLN A 278 -5.65 -9.80 1.99
CA GLN A 278 -5.74 -10.36 0.63
C GLN A 278 -6.02 -11.87 0.65
N GLN A 279 -5.29 -12.64 1.45
CA GLN A 279 -5.49 -14.08 1.60
C GLN A 279 -6.86 -14.45 2.20
N SER A 280 -7.41 -13.56 3.03
CA SER A 280 -8.73 -13.75 3.63
C SER A 280 -9.87 -13.41 2.66
N ALA A 281 -9.70 -12.39 1.83
CA ALA A 281 -10.71 -11.86 0.92
C ALA A 281 -10.73 -12.63 -0.42
N ILE A 282 -9.57 -12.80 -1.05
CA ILE A 282 -9.46 -13.37 -2.40
C ILE A 282 -9.43 -14.91 -2.28
N ARG A 283 -10.59 -15.50 -2.46
CA ARG A 283 -10.77 -16.96 -2.41
C ARG A 283 -11.69 -17.42 -3.53
N GLY A 284 -11.21 -18.33 -4.35
CA GLY A 284 -11.92 -18.80 -5.53
C GLY A 284 -11.65 -17.91 -6.75
N GLY A 285 -12.03 -18.40 -7.94
CA GLY A 285 -11.77 -17.72 -9.20
C GLY A 285 -10.31 -17.82 -9.67
N ASN A 286 -10.09 -17.44 -10.92
CA ASN A 286 -8.78 -17.54 -11.58
C ASN A 286 -8.14 -16.17 -11.83
N GLU A 287 -8.87 -15.08 -11.59
CA GLU A 287 -8.44 -13.71 -11.82
C GLU A 287 -8.73 -12.84 -10.60
N ALA A 288 -7.82 -11.94 -10.28
CA ALA A 288 -8.04 -10.94 -9.24
C ALA A 288 -7.30 -9.65 -9.59
N TYR A 289 -7.87 -8.51 -9.17
CA TYR A 289 -7.30 -7.18 -9.32
C TYR A 289 -7.14 -6.54 -7.93
N LYS A 290 -5.92 -6.15 -7.61
CA LYS A 290 -5.57 -5.56 -6.33
C LYS A 290 -5.07 -4.14 -6.57
N PHE A 291 -5.77 -3.16 -6.01
CA PHE A 291 -5.40 -1.74 -6.08
C PHE A 291 -4.92 -1.26 -4.72
N LYS A 292 -3.88 -0.45 -4.72
CA LYS A 292 -3.30 0.18 -3.54
C LYS A 292 -3.00 1.63 -3.85
N SER A 293 -3.71 2.55 -3.22
CA SER A 293 -3.54 3.99 -3.45
C SER A 293 -3.13 4.70 -2.16
N PHE A 294 -2.17 5.60 -2.26
CA PHE A 294 -1.71 6.38 -1.13
C PHE A 294 -0.92 7.62 -1.54
N ASN A 295 -0.80 8.56 -0.61
CA ASN A 295 0.17 9.65 -0.71
C ASN A 295 1.43 9.22 0.03
N PRO A 296 2.60 9.15 -0.66
CA PRO A 296 3.83 8.69 -0.03
C PRO A 296 4.19 9.51 1.20
N PRO A 297 4.35 8.89 2.38
CA PRO A 297 4.93 9.55 3.53
C PRO A 297 6.32 10.11 3.20
N ARG A 298 6.72 11.20 3.90
CA ARG A 298 8.02 11.83 3.66
C ARG A 298 9.20 10.90 3.89
N SER A 299 9.11 10.04 4.91
CA SER A 299 10.15 9.07 5.22
C SER A 299 10.29 8.01 4.14
N LYS A 300 11.48 7.91 3.56
CA LYS A 300 11.81 6.83 2.62
C LYS A 300 11.73 5.44 3.27
N ASN A 301 11.97 5.36 4.57
CA ASN A 301 11.92 4.13 5.37
C ASN A 301 10.50 3.82 5.87
N ASN A 302 9.48 4.58 5.46
CA ASN A 302 8.10 4.20 5.73
C ASN A 302 7.79 2.90 4.97
N TRP A 303 7.16 1.96 5.64
CA TRP A 303 6.89 0.63 5.08
C TRP A 303 6.16 0.65 3.74
N ALA A 304 5.24 1.62 3.51
CA ALA A 304 4.50 1.71 2.25
C ALA A 304 5.40 2.16 1.09
N ASN A 305 6.37 3.05 1.36
CA ASN A 305 7.37 3.48 0.37
C ASN A 305 8.34 2.34 0.05
N GLU A 306 8.87 1.65 1.07
CA GLU A 306 9.77 0.49 0.90
C GLU A 306 9.06 -0.65 0.17
N TYR A 307 7.84 -0.98 0.58
CA TYR A 307 7.01 -2.00 -0.07
C TYR A 307 6.78 -1.71 -1.56
N THR A 308 6.49 -0.43 -1.90
CA THR A 308 6.24 -0.02 -3.28
C THR A 308 7.52 -0.12 -4.12
N ALA A 309 8.66 0.35 -3.60
CA ALA A 309 9.94 0.27 -4.29
C ALA A 309 10.38 -1.19 -4.49
N GLU A 310 10.20 -2.03 -3.48
CA GLU A 310 10.53 -3.46 -3.57
C GLU A 310 9.63 -4.19 -4.57
N ALA A 311 8.33 -3.89 -4.59
CA ALA A 311 7.39 -4.48 -5.54
C ALA A 311 7.72 -4.08 -6.98
N GLU A 312 8.05 -2.81 -7.22
CA GLU A 312 8.44 -2.32 -8.55
C GLU A 312 9.71 -2.99 -9.08
N GLU A 313 10.68 -3.28 -8.19
CA GLU A 313 11.96 -3.88 -8.56
C GLU A 313 11.85 -5.41 -8.76
N LYS A 314 11.05 -6.11 -7.96
CA LYS A 314 11.15 -7.57 -7.80
C LYS A 314 9.92 -8.37 -8.22
N ASP A 315 8.76 -7.75 -8.37
CA ASP A 315 7.51 -8.48 -8.66
C ASP A 315 6.99 -8.16 -10.06
N GLU A 316 7.22 -9.08 -10.99
CA GLU A 316 6.75 -8.97 -12.38
C GLU A 316 5.21 -8.92 -12.52
N ASN A 317 4.46 -9.22 -11.44
CA ASN A 317 3.00 -9.19 -11.44
C ASN A 317 2.44 -7.87 -10.90
N VAL A 318 3.31 -6.91 -10.53
CA VAL A 318 2.94 -5.60 -9.99
C VAL A 318 3.22 -4.51 -11.02
N MET A 319 2.28 -3.61 -11.17
CA MET A 319 2.49 -2.36 -11.91
C MET A 319 2.40 -1.18 -10.94
N VAL A 320 3.45 -0.38 -10.85
CA VAL A 320 3.47 0.88 -10.09
C VAL A 320 3.18 2.05 -11.03
N VAL A 321 2.23 2.91 -10.63
CA VAL A 321 1.85 4.10 -11.39
C VAL A 321 1.90 5.32 -10.49
N HIS A 322 2.98 6.06 -10.57
CA HIS A 322 3.12 7.34 -9.86
C HIS A 322 2.37 8.44 -10.61
N SER A 323 1.65 9.30 -9.86
CA SER A 323 0.88 10.40 -10.43
C SER A 323 0.93 11.66 -9.58
N THR A 324 0.83 12.80 -10.25
CA THR A 324 0.80 14.13 -9.63
C THR A 324 -0.38 14.94 -10.18
N TYR A 325 -0.72 16.04 -9.58
CA TYR A 325 -1.73 16.95 -10.12
C TYR A 325 -1.30 17.57 -11.47
N LEU A 326 0.01 17.59 -11.78
CA LEU A 326 0.55 18.08 -13.05
C LEU A 326 0.25 17.16 -14.23
N ASP A 327 -0.05 15.89 -13.96
CA ASP A 327 -0.38 14.89 -14.98
C ASP A 327 -1.84 14.99 -15.46
N LEU A 328 -2.64 15.92 -14.90
CA LEU A 328 -4.05 16.08 -15.23
C LEU A 328 -4.30 16.81 -16.56
N GLY A 329 -3.31 17.50 -17.11
CA GLY A 329 -3.50 18.25 -18.35
C GLY A 329 -4.58 19.33 -18.25
N ILE A 330 -5.54 19.34 -19.16
CA ILE A 330 -6.67 20.29 -19.17
C ILE A 330 -7.59 20.12 -17.95
N GLU A 331 -7.62 18.93 -17.35
CA GLU A 331 -8.46 18.60 -16.20
C GLU A 331 -7.93 19.20 -14.88
N GLN A 332 -6.81 19.93 -14.88
CA GLN A 332 -6.38 20.74 -13.74
C GLN A 332 -7.45 21.75 -13.29
N GLU A 333 -8.30 22.19 -14.20
CA GLU A 333 -9.44 23.06 -13.87
C GLU A 333 -10.38 22.45 -12.81
N TRP A 334 -10.42 21.13 -12.66
CA TRP A 334 -11.22 20.45 -11.63
C TRP A 334 -10.69 20.68 -10.22
N LEU A 335 -9.42 20.99 -10.07
CA LEU A 335 -8.80 21.26 -8.77
C LEU A 335 -9.17 22.66 -8.25
N GLY A 336 -9.52 23.57 -9.16
CA GLY A 336 -9.85 24.96 -8.88
C GLY A 336 -8.64 25.83 -8.56
N ASP A 337 -8.79 27.12 -8.74
CA ASP A 337 -7.71 28.11 -8.58
C ASP A 337 -7.11 28.15 -7.17
N VAL A 338 -7.94 27.90 -6.14
CA VAL A 338 -7.47 27.89 -4.74
C VAL A 338 -6.47 26.78 -4.51
N PHE A 339 -6.75 25.55 -4.97
CA PHE A 339 -5.82 24.43 -4.84
C PHE A 339 -4.49 24.71 -5.57
N LEU A 340 -4.57 25.27 -6.77
CA LEU A 340 -3.37 25.58 -7.56
C LEU A 340 -2.54 26.71 -6.92
N ALA A 341 -3.20 27.73 -6.38
CA ALA A 341 -2.55 28.81 -5.66
C ALA A 341 -1.87 28.31 -4.36
N ASP A 342 -2.51 27.43 -3.61
CA ASP A 342 -1.93 26.82 -2.42
C ASP A 342 -0.71 25.93 -2.76
N ALA A 343 -0.78 25.19 -3.87
CA ALA A 343 0.33 24.39 -4.34
C ALA A 343 1.54 25.26 -4.72
N GLU A 344 1.33 26.35 -5.48
CA GLU A 344 2.42 27.26 -5.88
C GLU A 344 2.98 28.03 -4.67
N HIS A 345 2.11 28.46 -3.75
CA HIS A 345 2.58 29.10 -2.52
C HIS A 345 3.45 28.14 -1.69
N LEU A 346 3.01 26.87 -1.51
CA LEU A 346 3.82 25.89 -0.78
C LEU A 346 5.16 25.62 -1.47
N LYS A 347 5.17 25.58 -2.79
CA LYS A 347 6.39 25.42 -3.58
C LYS A 347 7.40 26.55 -3.35
N GLU A 348 6.93 27.79 -3.19
CA GLU A 348 7.79 28.95 -2.90
C GLU A 348 8.32 28.93 -1.46
N VAL A 349 7.44 28.64 -0.47
CA VAL A 349 7.81 28.77 0.95
C VAL A 349 8.44 27.51 1.54
N ASN A 350 8.10 26.33 1.02
CA ASN A 350 8.63 25.04 1.49
C ASN A 350 8.67 24.02 0.35
N PRO A 351 9.70 24.08 -0.54
CA PRO A 351 9.82 23.17 -1.68
C PRO A 351 9.82 21.69 -1.31
N ASP A 352 10.39 21.32 -0.17
CA ASP A 352 10.42 19.92 0.29
C ASP A 352 9.03 19.41 0.67
N ALA A 353 8.20 20.24 1.30
CA ALA A 353 6.82 19.90 1.59
C ALA A 353 6.00 19.81 0.30
N TYR A 354 6.20 20.73 -0.64
CA TYR A 354 5.56 20.68 -1.95
C TYR A 354 5.91 19.40 -2.71
N ASP A 355 7.17 19.03 -2.77
CA ASP A 355 7.63 17.80 -3.42
C ASP A 355 7.00 16.55 -2.83
N ASN A 356 6.82 16.52 -1.51
CA ASN A 356 6.16 15.40 -0.88
C ASN A 356 4.64 15.43 -1.06
N GLU A 357 3.96 16.53 -0.71
CA GLU A 357 2.50 16.58 -0.64
C GLU A 357 1.85 16.61 -2.02
N TYR A 358 2.39 17.41 -2.95
CA TYR A 358 1.80 17.61 -4.27
C TYR A 358 2.44 16.75 -5.36
N LEU A 359 3.73 16.44 -5.26
CA LEU A 359 4.39 15.57 -6.22
C LEU A 359 4.52 14.12 -5.74
N GLY A 360 4.14 13.82 -4.49
CA GLY A 360 4.16 12.45 -3.98
C GLY A 360 5.56 11.84 -3.88
N ARG A 361 6.58 12.66 -3.57
CA ARG A 361 7.97 12.21 -3.44
C ARG A 361 8.33 11.96 -1.99
N ALA A 362 8.85 10.80 -1.68
CA ALA A 362 9.44 10.51 -0.37
C ALA A 362 10.82 11.16 -0.29
N ASN A 363 10.90 12.38 0.26
CA ASN A 363 12.11 13.20 0.32
C ASN A 363 12.70 13.37 1.73
N GLY A 364 12.10 12.74 2.75
CA GLY A 364 12.63 12.72 4.12
C GLY A 364 13.83 11.78 4.27
N ASN A 365 14.73 12.12 5.17
CA ASN A 365 15.90 11.30 5.51
C ASN A 365 15.57 10.07 6.37
N GLY A 366 14.29 9.91 6.80
CA GLY A 366 13.81 8.81 7.63
C GLY A 366 14.29 8.83 9.07
N GLY A 367 14.98 9.90 9.50
CA GLY A 367 15.48 10.07 10.86
C GLY A 367 14.52 10.78 11.80
N ASN A 368 13.68 11.66 11.27
CA ASN A 368 12.78 12.48 12.09
C ASN A 368 11.66 11.62 12.71
N ILE A 369 11.43 11.82 13.99
CA ILE A 369 10.36 11.12 14.72
C ILE A 369 9.00 11.73 14.39
N PHE A 370 8.92 13.04 14.19
CA PHE A 370 7.69 13.75 13.82
C PHE A 370 7.78 14.27 12.39
N GLU A 371 6.90 13.80 11.52
CA GLU A 371 6.92 14.10 10.09
C GLU A 371 5.81 15.07 9.65
N TYR A 372 4.69 15.13 10.38
CA TYR A 372 3.53 15.94 10.03
C TYR A 372 3.54 17.28 10.77
N ILE A 373 4.52 18.14 10.47
CA ILE A 373 4.70 19.46 11.09
C ILE A 373 4.31 20.56 10.09
N GLU A 374 3.41 21.43 10.53
CA GLU A 374 3.03 22.67 9.83
C GLU A 374 3.42 23.87 10.68
N GLU A 375 4.06 24.85 10.05
CA GLU A 375 4.37 26.14 10.66
C GLU A 375 3.46 27.22 10.06
N ARG A 376 2.65 27.85 10.90
CA ARG A 376 1.81 28.98 10.51
C ARG A 376 1.48 29.86 11.69
N THR A 377 1.01 31.06 11.41
CA THR A 377 0.45 31.93 12.45
C THR A 377 -0.88 31.33 12.97
N ILE A 378 -1.04 31.27 14.28
CA ILE A 378 -2.28 30.95 14.97
C ILE A 378 -2.81 32.23 15.59
N THR A 379 -3.94 32.73 15.11
CA THR A 379 -4.49 34.01 15.58
C THR A 379 -5.21 33.88 16.91
N ASP A 380 -5.31 35.00 17.67
CA ASP A 380 -6.07 35.02 18.92
C ASP A 380 -7.56 34.74 18.69
N GLU A 381 -8.09 35.12 17.54
CA GLU A 381 -9.46 34.81 17.14
C GLU A 381 -9.63 33.28 16.97
N GLU A 382 -8.70 32.60 16.31
CA GLU A 382 -8.70 31.14 16.16
C GLU A 382 -8.63 30.45 17.53
N ILE A 383 -7.73 30.90 18.42
CA ILE A 383 -7.58 30.37 19.78
C ILE A 383 -8.87 30.53 20.58
N SER A 384 -9.60 31.62 20.41
CA SER A 384 -10.86 31.88 21.14
C SER A 384 -11.96 30.86 20.82
N HIS A 385 -11.85 30.12 19.72
CA HIS A 385 -12.78 29.05 19.31
C HIS A 385 -12.35 27.65 19.79
N PHE A 386 -11.21 27.53 20.44
CA PHE A 386 -10.75 26.24 20.97
C PHE A 386 -11.51 25.88 22.24
N ASP A 387 -12.29 24.82 22.18
CA ASP A 387 -13.25 24.44 23.20
C ASP A 387 -12.63 23.72 24.40
N ARG A 388 -11.43 23.09 24.22
CA ARG A 388 -10.76 22.33 25.26
C ARG A 388 -9.25 22.40 25.14
N ILE A 389 -8.63 23.02 26.13
CA ILE A 389 -7.19 23.18 26.22
C ILE A 389 -6.57 22.07 27.07
N TYR A 390 -5.41 21.59 26.67
CA TYR A 390 -4.61 20.62 27.38
C TYR A 390 -3.29 21.26 27.77
N GLN A 391 -2.88 21.04 29.01
CA GLN A 391 -1.67 21.63 29.58
C GLN A 391 -0.81 20.55 30.21
N GLY A 392 0.50 20.60 29.95
CA GLY A 392 1.46 19.67 30.50
C GLY A 392 2.69 20.34 31.07
N VAL A 393 3.34 19.66 32.01
CA VAL A 393 4.59 20.09 32.61
C VAL A 393 5.58 18.94 32.66
N ASP A 394 6.77 19.18 32.12
CA ASP A 394 7.96 18.39 32.39
C ASP A 394 8.90 19.18 33.28
N TRP A 395 9.28 18.57 34.43
CA TRP A 395 10.10 19.23 35.42
C TRP A 395 11.57 19.17 35.04
N GLY A 396 12.26 20.30 35.14
CA GLY A 396 13.69 20.39 34.93
C GLY A 396 14.31 21.56 35.70
N TRP A 397 15.60 21.42 36.04
CA TRP A 397 16.37 22.48 36.68
C TRP A 397 17.59 22.83 35.83
N TYR A 398 18.73 22.27 36.07
CA TYR A 398 19.95 22.44 35.29
C TYR A 398 20.78 21.15 35.37
N PRO A 399 21.22 20.59 34.26
CA PRO A 399 21.21 21.10 32.87
C PRO A 399 19.85 21.06 32.16
N ASP A 400 18.89 20.27 32.69
CA ASP A 400 17.58 20.11 32.10
C ASP A 400 16.73 21.37 32.23
N LYS A 401 15.75 21.50 31.38
CA LYS A 401 14.87 22.66 31.35
C LYS A 401 13.49 22.32 31.89
N TYR A 402 12.91 23.26 32.62
CA TYR A 402 11.48 23.26 32.89
C TYR A 402 10.73 23.54 31.57
N ALA A 403 9.74 22.72 31.25
CA ALA A 403 8.92 22.83 30.09
C ALA A 403 7.43 22.78 30.43
N PHE A 404 6.69 23.83 30.09
CA PHE A 404 5.23 23.86 30.11
C PHE A 404 4.72 24.03 28.70
N SER A 405 3.70 23.25 28.32
CA SER A 405 3.03 23.35 27.03
C SER A 405 1.53 23.56 27.19
N ARG A 406 0.98 24.42 26.33
CA ARG A 406 -0.45 24.66 26.20
C ARG A 406 -0.86 24.34 24.78
N ILE A 407 -1.74 23.35 24.60
CA ILE A 407 -2.14 22.82 23.30
C ILE A 407 -3.66 22.68 23.18
N TYR A 408 -4.15 22.67 21.94
CA TYR A 408 -5.50 22.27 21.57
C TYR A 408 -5.45 21.05 20.66
N TYR A 409 -6.38 20.13 20.84
CA TYR A 409 -6.51 18.96 19.96
C TYR A 409 -7.85 18.97 19.23
N ASP A 410 -7.80 19.17 17.90
CA ASP A 410 -8.93 18.97 17.01
C ASP A 410 -9.05 17.49 16.65
N SER A 411 -10.02 16.81 17.26
CA SER A 411 -10.24 15.38 17.05
C SER A 411 -10.79 15.04 15.66
N ALA A 412 -11.48 15.98 15.01
CA ALA A 412 -12.05 15.78 13.67
C ALA A 412 -10.97 15.83 12.58
N ARG A 413 -9.96 16.68 12.77
CA ARG A 413 -8.82 16.82 11.85
C ARG A 413 -7.58 16.07 12.30
N GLU A 414 -7.65 15.38 13.45
CA GLU A 414 -6.52 14.72 14.10
C GLU A 414 -5.27 15.63 14.25
N THR A 415 -5.51 16.91 14.57
CA THR A 415 -4.51 17.98 14.55
C THR A 415 -4.30 18.55 15.94
N ILE A 416 -3.02 18.72 16.34
CA ILE A 416 -2.62 19.38 17.58
C ILE A 416 -2.11 20.77 17.25
N TYR A 417 -2.67 21.79 17.89
CA TYR A 417 -2.24 23.19 17.78
C TYR A 417 -1.46 23.59 19.03
N PHE A 418 -0.27 24.10 18.84
CA PHE A 418 0.59 24.57 19.92
C PHE A 418 0.33 26.05 20.15
N ILE A 419 -0.27 26.37 21.31
CA ILE A 419 -0.81 27.69 21.62
C ILE A 419 0.23 28.56 22.31
N ASP A 420 0.89 28.01 23.34
CA ASP A 420 1.91 28.71 24.12
C ASP A 420 2.85 27.73 24.83
N GLU A 421 4.01 28.23 25.25
CA GLU A 421 5.02 27.47 25.99
C GLU A 421 5.71 28.33 27.05
N ILE A 422 6.18 27.67 28.12
CA ILE A 422 7.16 28.24 29.05
C ILE A 422 8.35 27.28 29.04
N TYR A 423 9.52 27.77 28.64
CA TYR A 423 10.70 26.94 28.47
C TYR A 423 11.91 27.62 29.11
N GLU A 424 12.16 27.29 30.38
CA GLU A 424 13.05 28.05 31.23
C GLU A 424 14.06 27.15 31.95
N ASN A 425 15.10 27.77 32.47
CA ASN A 425 16.14 27.08 33.24
C ASN A 425 16.37 27.80 34.55
N LYS A 426 16.67 27.03 35.62
CA LYS A 426 16.98 27.57 36.97
C LYS A 426 15.86 28.44 37.54
N LYS A 427 14.60 28.11 37.27
CA LYS A 427 13.43 28.78 37.86
C LYS A 427 12.79 27.93 38.92
N SER A 428 12.39 28.54 40.05
CA SER A 428 11.68 27.84 41.14
C SER A 428 10.25 27.51 40.74
N ASN A 429 9.65 26.51 41.41
CA ASN A 429 8.25 26.16 41.24
C ASN A 429 7.31 27.33 41.50
N GLU A 430 7.65 28.19 42.47
CA GLU A 430 6.91 29.43 42.74
C GLU A 430 6.95 30.41 41.56
N TRP A 431 8.12 30.57 40.94
CA TRP A 431 8.26 31.45 39.77
C TRP A 431 7.44 30.92 38.58
N THR A 432 7.54 29.62 38.28
CA THR A 432 6.80 29.01 37.16
C THR A 432 5.29 29.01 37.39
N ALA A 433 4.84 28.78 38.63
CA ALA A 433 3.43 28.90 39.01
C ALA A 433 2.91 30.35 38.86
N ASN A 434 3.70 31.35 39.22
CA ASN A 434 3.33 32.75 39.04
C ASN A 434 3.28 33.12 37.56
N GLU A 435 4.20 32.64 36.74
CA GLU A 435 4.20 32.85 35.28
C GLU A 435 2.95 32.28 34.62
N ILE A 436 2.54 31.06 35.00
CA ILE A 436 1.29 30.43 34.50
C ILE A 436 0.08 31.29 34.85
N LYS A 437 0.00 31.81 36.09
CA LYS A 437 -1.10 32.67 36.54
C LYS A 437 -1.10 34.04 35.84
N GLN A 438 0.06 34.64 35.65
CA GLN A 438 0.17 35.93 34.95
C GLN A 438 -0.32 35.84 33.50
N ARG A 439 -0.15 34.67 32.85
CA ARG A 439 -0.69 34.37 31.52
C ARG A 439 -2.15 33.93 31.57
N GLN A 440 -2.79 33.82 32.73
CA GLN A 440 -4.17 33.36 32.93
C GLN A 440 -4.37 31.91 32.40
N TYR A 441 -3.42 31.02 32.70
CA TYR A 441 -3.46 29.60 32.32
C TYR A 441 -3.83 28.66 33.45
N ASP A 442 -4.38 29.19 34.53
CA ASP A 442 -4.93 28.47 35.68
C ASP A 442 -6.39 28.00 35.48
N ASP A 443 -6.92 28.20 34.26
CA ASP A 443 -8.27 27.88 33.83
C ASP A 443 -8.49 26.38 33.52
N TYR A 444 -7.42 25.65 33.15
CA TYR A 444 -7.46 24.24 32.79
C TYR A 444 -6.51 23.39 33.65
N GLU A 445 -6.85 22.10 33.81
CA GLU A 445 -6.01 21.14 34.53
C GLU A 445 -4.61 21.03 33.90
N ILE A 446 -3.57 21.05 34.76
CA ILE A 446 -2.18 20.88 34.35
C ILE A 446 -1.74 19.46 34.72
N THR A 447 -1.41 18.66 33.76
CA THR A 447 -0.86 17.31 33.97
C THR A 447 0.65 17.35 33.98
N CYS A 448 1.24 17.11 35.17
CA CYS A 448 2.66 17.21 35.40
C CYS A 448 3.35 15.85 35.39
N ASP A 449 4.64 15.81 35.10
CA ASP A 449 5.43 14.60 35.37
C ASP A 449 5.23 14.15 36.81
N SER A 450 4.85 12.91 37.00
CA SER A 450 4.59 12.33 38.33
C SER A 450 5.85 11.91 39.10
N ALA A 451 7.03 12.03 38.51
CA ALA A 451 8.31 11.73 39.18
C ALA A 451 8.63 12.72 40.33
N GLU A 452 8.05 13.92 40.28
CA GLU A 452 8.25 14.96 41.29
C GLU A 452 6.97 15.33 42.06
N PRO A 453 6.49 14.49 43.01
CA PRO A 453 5.26 14.79 43.78
C PRO A 453 5.32 16.08 44.59
N LYS A 454 6.52 16.50 45.04
CA LYS A 454 6.72 17.75 45.75
C LYS A 454 6.41 18.95 44.87
N SER A 455 6.93 18.98 43.65
CA SER A 455 6.70 20.07 42.68
C SER A 455 5.22 20.16 42.31
N ILE A 456 4.51 19.04 42.20
CA ILE A 456 3.05 19.01 42.00
C ILE A 456 2.31 19.63 43.20
N ASN A 457 2.73 19.34 44.41
CA ASN A 457 2.11 19.93 45.61
C ASN A 457 2.40 21.44 45.71
N ASP A 458 3.61 21.88 45.38
CA ASP A 458 3.95 23.32 45.33
C ASP A 458 3.00 24.08 44.38
N TYR A 459 2.64 23.44 43.24
CA TYR A 459 1.66 24.02 42.29
C TYR A 459 0.26 24.09 42.90
N ARG A 460 -0.19 23.01 43.55
CA ARG A 460 -1.50 22.99 44.22
C ARG A 460 -1.59 24.02 45.36
N ASP A 461 -0.54 24.13 46.15
CA ASP A 461 -0.43 25.12 47.24
C ASP A 461 -0.41 26.54 46.68
N SER A 462 0.11 26.69 45.48
CA SER A 462 0.02 27.94 44.68
C SER A 462 -1.37 28.16 44.06
N GLY A 463 -2.33 27.26 44.21
CA GLY A 463 -3.69 27.36 43.68
C GLY A 463 -3.84 26.97 42.21
N LEU A 464 -2.86 26.27 41.59
CA LEU A 464 -2.99 25.73 40.25
C LEU A 464 -3.68 24.36 40.26
N PRO A 465 -4.53 24.04 39.27
CA PRO A 465 -5.21 22.75 39.18
C PRO A 465 -4.25 21.66 38.62
N ALA A 466 -3.22 21.30 39.41
CA ALA A 466 -2.17 20.39 39.00
C ALA A 466 -2.42 18.96 39.43
N ARG A 467 -2.12 17.98 38.57
CA ARG A 467 -2.08 16.56 38.91
C ARG A 467 -0.87 15.85 38.29
N GLY A 468 -0.49 14.73 38.86
CA GLY A 468 0.54 13.87 38.28
C GLY A 468 0.00 13.05 37.08
N ALA A 469 0.81 12.87 36.07
CA ALA A 469 0.53 11.97 34.99
C ALA A 469 0.51 10.51 35.45
N ILE A 470 -0.34 9.70 34.87
CA ILE A 470 -0.42 8.26 35.15
C ILE A 470 0.51 7.53 34.22
N LYS A 471 1.66 7.11 34.74
CA LYS A 471 2.66 6.36 33.97
C LYS A 471 2.39 4.85 34.08
N GLY A 472 2.47 4.12 32.98
CA GLY A 472 2.36 2.67 32.94
C GLY A 472 3.36 2.06 31.97
N PRO A 473 3.56 0.72 32.00
CA PRO A 473 4.45 0.05 31.06
C PRO A 473 4.09 0.41 29.60
N GLY A 474 5.09 0.81 28.82
CA GLY A 474 4.89 1.17 27.40
C GLY A 474 4.22 2.53 27.16
N SER A 475 3.97 3.35 28.21
CA SER A 475 3.31 4.66 28.05
C SER A 475 4.07 5.62 27.14
N ILE A 476 5.41 5.58 27.14
CA ILE A 476 6.25 6.38 26.24
C ILE A 476 6.00 5.97 24.80
N GLU A 477 6.16 4.70 24.50
CA GLU A 477 5.98 4.20 23.13
C GLU A 477 4.56 4.47 22.61
N TYR A 478 3.56 4.28 23.45
CA TYR A 478 2.17 4.48 23.07
C TYR A 478 1.84 5.95 22.80
N SER A 479 2.28 6.86 23.70
CA SER A 479 2.07 8.30 23.55
C SER A 479 2.84 8.87 22.35
N MET A 480 4.08 8.43 22.13
CA MET A 480 4.89 8.85 20.98
C MET A 480 4.26 8.40 19.66
N LYS A 481 3.85 7.13 19.55
CA LYS A 481 3.10 6.63 18.40
C LYS A 481 1.79 7.38 18.16
N TRP A 482 1.14 7.82 19.23
CA TRP A 482 -0.07 8.63 19.12
C TRP A 482 0.26 10.01 18.55
N LEU A 483 1.29 10.70 19.06
CA LEU A 483 1.74 12.01 18.57
C LEU A 483 2.22 11.94 17.10
N GLN A 484 2.99 10.94 16.74
CA GLN A 484 3.51 10.73 15.37
C GLN A 484 2.41 10.68 14.30
N ARG A 485 1.23 10.21 14.67
CA ARG A 485 0.09 10.10 13.75
C ARG A 485 -0.72 11.38 13.63
N ARG A 486 -0.35 12.44 14.34
CA ARG A 486 -1.08 13.70 14.38
C ARG A 486 -0.37 14.74 13.53
N LYS A 487 -1.17 15.59 12.91
CA LYS A 487 -0.67 16.82 12.34
C LYS A 487 -0.35 17.79 13.49
N LEU A 488 0.86 18.34 13.50
CA LEU A 488 1.35 19.24 14.53
C LEU A 488 1.48 20.64 13.94
N VAL A 489 0.69 21.57 14.43
CA VAL A 489 0.66 22.96 13.95
C VAL A 489 1.31 23.86 14.97
N PHE A 490 2.41 24.49 14.58
CA PHE A 490 3.18 25.43 15.40
C PHE A 490 3.05 26.87 14.89
N ASP A 491 2.92 27.81 15.79
CA ASP A 491 3.24 29.21 15.51
C ASP A 491 4.65 29.51 16.04
N PRO A 492 5.66 29.72 15.15
CA PRO A 492 7.04 29.96 15.58
C PRO A 492 7.23 31.18 16.46
N LYS A 493 6.25 32.11 16.51
CA LYS A 493 6.27 33.27 17.40
C LYS A 493 5.77 32.93 18.81
N ARG A 494 4.81 32.00 18.91
CA ARG A 494 4.19 31.60 20.18
C ARG A 494 4.94 30.44 20.84
N THR A 495 5.40 29.48 20.03
CA THR A 495 6.02 28.23 20.48
C THR A 495 7.33 27.92 19.74
N PRO A 496 8.32 28.84 19.77
CA PRO A 496 9.57 28.70 19.04
C PRO A 496 10.41 27.50 19.48
N ASN A 497 10.40 27.19 20.79
CA ASN A 497 11.21 26.08 21.32
C ASN A 497 10.56 24.74 21.01
N ALA A 498 9.23 24.59 21.17
CA ALA A 498 8.52 23.39 20.80
C ALA A 498 8.65 23.10 19.31
N CYS A 499 8.45 24.11 18.45
CA CYS A 499 8.66 23.96 17.01
C CYS A 499 10.06 23.43 16.69
N LYS A 500 11.09 24.01 17.30
CA LYS A 500 12.48 23.61 17.12
C LYS A 500 12.77 22.20 17.65
N GLU A 501 12.26 21.86 18.82
CA GLU A 501 12.47 20.56 19.48
C GLU A 501 11.82 19.45 18.67
N PHE A 502 10.54 19.56 18.31
CA PHE A 502 9.83 18.56 17.51
C PHE A 502 10.43 18.36 16.11
N LYS A 503 10.92 19.42 15.47
CA LYS A 503 11.57 19.33 14.15
C LYS A 503 12.93 18.64 14.18
N LYS A 504 13.65 18.74 15.31
CA LYS A 504 15.00 18.20 15.47
C LYS A 504 15.03 16.83 16.14
N TYR A 505 13.89 16.37 16.64
CA TYR A 505 13.83 15.12 17.37
C TYR A 505 13.90 13.94 16.40
N GLU A 506 15.07 13.28 16.39
CA GLU A 506 15.41 12.20 15.46
C GLU A 506 15.71 10.91 16.21
N TYR A 507 15.44 9.78 15.58
CA TYR A 507 15.89 8.49 16.08
C TYR A 507 17.41 8.44 16.19
N GLU A 508 17.92 7.80 17.22
CA GLU A 508 19.35 7.51 17.33
C GLU A 508 19.77 6.52 16.25
N ARG A 509 21.04 6.67 15.82
CA ARG A 509 21.64 5.75 14.86
C ARG A 509 22.78 5.00 15.50
N ASP A 510 22.93 3.73 15.15
CA ASP A 510 24.09 2.94 15.53
C ASP A 510 25.35 3.38 14.75
N LYS A 511 26.49 2.71 15.02
CA LYS A 511 27.78 3.01 14.37
C LYS A 511 27.78 2.75 12.87
N ASP A 512 26.85 1.94 12.40
CA ASP A 512 26.68 1.57 10.99
C ASP A 512 25.64 2.45 10.28
N GLY A 513 25.04 3.43 11.00
CA GLY A 513 24.06 4.38 10.48
C GLY A 513 22.61 3.89 10.50
N ASN A 514 22.36 2.69 11.06
CA ASN A 514 21.01 2.16 11.18
C ASN A 514 20.25 2.83 12.32
N ILE A 515 18.94 3.00 12.16
CA ILE A 515 18.07 3.58 13.18
C ILE A 515 17.95 2.60 14.35
N CYS A 516 18.27 3.09 15.57
CA CYS A 516 18.04 2.34 16.80
C CYS A 516 16.57 2.32 17.17
N SER A 517 16.12 1.21 17.75
CA SER A 517 14.76 1.11 18.30
C SER A 517 14.62 1.95 19.57
N GLY A 518 13.53 2.68 19.69
CA GLY A 518 13.21 3.51 20.85
C GLY A 518 13.31 5.01 20.56
N TYR A 519 12.98 5.80 21.56
CA TYR A 519 12.99 7.26 21.48
C TYR A 519 14.14 7.80 22.32
N PRO A 520 14.93 8.77 21.80
CA PRO A 520 16.02 9.38 22.56
C PRO A 520 15.51 10.03 23.85
N ASP A 521 16.24 9.86 24.96
CA ASP A 521 15.94 10.51 26.23
C ASP A 521 16.82 11.75 26.42
N LYS A 522 16.76 12.65 25.44
CA LYS A 522 17.49 13.93 25.44
C LYS A 522 16.77 14.94 24.57
N ASP A 523 16.87 16.22 24.93
CA ASP A 523 16.28 17.34 24.19
C ASP A 523 14.79 17.13 23.85
N ASN A 524 14.02 16.56 24.79
CA ASN A 524 12.62 16.11 24.62
C ASN A 524 11.67 16.71 25.67
N HIS A 525 12.05 17.79 26.34
CA HIS A 525 11.29 18.35 27.48
C HIS A 525 9.91 18.88 27.09
N LEU A 526 9.80 19.63 25.99
CA LEU A 526 8.50 20.08 25.47
C LEU A 526 7.69 18.92 24.85
N ILE A 527 8.36 17.95 24.27
CA ILE A 527 7.71 16.70 23.80
C ILE A 527 7.08 15.95 24.97
N ASP A 528 7.82 15.79 26.08
CA ASP A 528 7.33 15.12 27.29
C ASP A 528 6.23 15.92 27.98
N SER A 529 6.38 17.23 28.06
CA SER A 529 5.31 18.12 28.53
C SER A 529 4.00 17.93 27.74
N VAL A 530 4.07 17.89 26.42
CA VAL A 530 2.91 17.63 25.54
C VAL A 530 2.35 16.22 25.74
N ARG A 531 3.19 15.20 25.91
CA ARG A 531 2.77 13.84 26.23
C ARG A 531 1.99 13.75 27.52
N TYR A 532 2.43 14.46 28.57
CA TYR A 532 1.71 14.53 29.84
C TYR A 532 0.40 15.30 29.68
N GLY A 533 0.42 16.48 29.08
CA GLY A 533 -0.78 17.29 28.86
C GLY A 533 -1.86 16.56 28.07
N SER A 534 -1.46 15.79 27.06
CA SER A 534 -2.37 15.01 26.21
C SER A 534 -2.72 13.62 26.75
N GLU A 535 -2.33 13.25 27.98
CA GLU A 535 -2.51 11.91 28.55
C GLU A 535 -3.95 11.39 28.42
N SER A 536 -4.92 12.22 28.67
CA SER A 536 -6.34 11.84 28.60
C SER A 536 -6.83 11.48 27.19
N LEU A 537 -6.09 11.88 26.14
CA LEU A 537 -6.42 11.63 24.74
C LEU A 537 -5.90 10.28 24.24
N TRP A 538 -4.67 9.93 24.62
CA TRP A 538 -4.02 8.72 24.12
C TRP A 538 -4.09 7.53 25.08
N ARG A 539 -4.37 7.77 26.36
CA ARG A 539 -4.46 6.69 27.34
C ARG A 539 -5.70 5.83 27.08
N ARG A 540 -5.53 4.53 26.86
CA ARG A 540 -6.64 3.59 26.83
C ARG A 540 -7.32 3.59 28.19
N ARG A 541 -8.63 3.86 28.24
CA ARG A 541 -9.44 3.54 29.42
C ARG A 541 -9.43 2.03 29.55
N GLY A 542 -8.53 1.49 30.39
CA GLY A 542 -8.57 0.09 30.77
C GLY A 542 -9.92 -0.16 31.42
N ASN A 543 -10.57 -1.27 31.06
CA ASN A 543 -11.61 -1.81 31.89
C ASN A 543 -11.01 -1.95 33.29
N SER A 544 -11.52 -1.15 34.24
CA SER A 544 -11.31 -1.40 35.64
C SER A 544 -11.82 -2.79 35.93
N ALA A 545 -10.91 -3.72 36.24
CA ALA A 545 -11.25 -5.04 36.75
C ALA A 545 -11.96 -4.89 38.11
#